data_6df3ce1e31045f89d2be124c77ba1ad9
#
_entry.id   6df3ce1e31045f89d2be124c77ba1ad9
#
_cell.length_a   1.000
_cell.length_b   1.000
_cell.length_c   1.000
_cell.angle_alpha   90.00
_cell.angle_beta   90.00
_cell.angle_gamma   90.00
#
_symmetry.space_group_name_H-M   'P 1'
#
loop_
_entity.id
_entity.type
_entity.pdbx_description
1 polymer ?
#
loop_
_entity_poly.entity_id
_entity_poly.type
_entity_poly.pdbx_seq_one_letter_code
_entity_poly.pdbx_strand_id
1 'polypeptide(L)' 'MESAEKVLTAMKEAGVPLNAGKLVELTGLERKEVDKAMKTLKASDSIVSPKMCFWQPK' A
#
# COMPACT_ATOMS: atom_id res chain seq x y z
N MET A 1 -7.52 -5.24 -9.04
CA MET A 1 -6.20 -5.55 -9.57
C MET A 1 -5.38 -6.23 -8.50
N GLU A 2 -4.69 -7.29 -8.88
CA GLU A 2 -3.96 -8.13 -7.92
C GLU A 2 -2.93 -7.39 -7.10
N SER A 3 -2.15 -6.50 -7.72
CA SER A 3 -1.13 -5.75 -6.99
C SER A 3 -1.76 -4.85 -5.93
N ALA A 4 -2.85 -4.18 -6.28
CA ALA A 4 -3.54 -3.31 -5.34
C ALA A 4 -4.11 -4.10 -4.17
N GLU A 5 -4.68 -5.27 -4.44
CA GLU A 5 -5.21 -6.14 -3.41
C GLU A 5 -4.13 -6.65 -2.48
N LYS A 6 -2.99 -7.05 -3.04
CA LYS A 6 -1.85 -7.50 -2.23
C LYS A 6 -1.33 -6.41 -1.30
N VAL A 7 -1.20 -5.20 -1.84
CA VAL A 7 -0.75 -4.06 -1.06
C VAL A 7 -1.74 -3.74 0.06
N LEU A 8 -3.03 -3.70 -0.28
CA LEU A 8 -4.06 -3.40 0.69
C LEU A 8 -4.11 -4.47 1.80
N THR A 9 -4.01 -5.74 1.41
CA THR A 9 -4.00 -6.85 2.37
C THR A 9 -2.80 -6.75 3.30
N ALA A 10 -1.62 -6.43 2.75
CA ALA A 10 -0.41 -6.26 3.56
C ALA A 10 -0.58 -5.14 4.59
N MET A 11 -1.20 -4.03 4.19
CA MET A 11 -1.48 -2.93 5.10
C MET A 11 -2.43 -3.35 6.21
N LYS A 12 -3.49 -4.08 5.87
CA LYS A 12 -4.47 -4.56 6.85
C LYS A 12 -3.85 -5.53 7.84
N GLU A 13 -3.03 -6.44 7.34
CA GLU A 13 -2.37 -7.43 8.20
C GLU A 13 -1.33 -6.80 9.11
N ALA A 14 -0.63 -5.78 8.64
CA ALA A 14 0.38 -5.10 9.44
C ALA A 14 -0.23 -4.34 10.62
N GLY A 15 -1.43 -3.81 10.43
CA GLY A 15 -2.12 -3.06 11.48
C GLY A 15 -1.47 -1.74 11.84
N VAL A 16 -0.50 -1.28 11.05
CA VAL A 16 0.20 0.00 11.26
C VAL A 16 0.43 0.64 9.91
N PRO A 17 0.61 1.96 9.85
CA PRO A 17 0.93 2.63 8.60
C PRO A 17 2.25 2.12 8.03
N LEU A 18 2.29 1.94 6.72
CA LEU A 18 3.48 1.42 6.02
C LEU A 18 3.91 2.38 4.92
N ASN A 19 5.21 2.47 4.68
CA ASN A 19 5.74 3.22 3.55
C ASN A 19 5.93 2.28 2.35
N ALA A 20 6.23 2.85 1.19
CA ALA A 20 6.38 2.05 -0.04
C ALA A 20 7.50 1.01 0.07
N GLY A 21 8.61 1.37 0.71
CA GLY A 21 9.72 0.44 0.92
C GLY A 21 9.32 -0.78 1.72
N LYS A 22 8.54 -0.56 2.76
CA LYS A 22 8.05 -1.65 3.59
C LYS A 22 7.06 -2.52 2.83
N LEU A 23 6.23 -1.91 1.99
CA LEU A 23 5.30 -2.64 1.15
C LEU A 23 6.02 -3.52 0.14
N VAL A 24 7.12 -3.04 -0.42
CA VAL A 24 7.95 -3.86 -1.33
C VAL A 24 8.43 -5.11 -0.59
N GLU A 25 8.92 -4.95 0.64
CA GLU A 25 9.39 -6.08 1.44
C GLU A 25 8.28 -7.07 1.77
N LEU A 26 7.14 -6.57 2.20
CA LEU A 26 6.03 -7.40 2.65
C LEU A 26 5.30 -8.12 1.52
N THR A 27 5.15 -7.45 0.38
CA THR A 27 4.42 -8.02 -0.74
C THR A 27 5.29 -8.79 -1.72
N GLY A 28 6.59 -8.52 -1.72
CA GLY A 28 7.49 -9.09 -2.70
C GLY A 28 7.32 -8.51 -4.09
N LEU A 29 6.57 -7.44 -4.22
CA LEU A 29 6.36 -6.76 -5.50
C LEU A 29 7.49 -5.78 -5.75
N GLU A 30 7.71 -5.45 -7.04
CA GLU A 30 8.67 -4.43 -7.40
C GLU A 30 8.15 -3.05 -6.99
N ARG A 31 9.06 -2.11 -6.78
CA ARG A 31 8.70 -0.75 -6.40
C ARG A 31 7.69 -0.15 -7.38
N LYS A 32 7.87 -0.39 -8.67
CA LYS A 32 6.94 0.10 -9.70
C LYS A 32 5.54 -0.43 -9.48
N GLU A 33 5.43 -1.71 -9.14
CA GLU A 33 4.14 -2.34 -8.89
C GLU A 33 3.49 -1.76 -7.63
N VAL A 34 4.28 -1.55 -6.59
CA VAL A 34 3.78 -0.95 -5.36
C VAL A 34 3.29 0.47 -5.63
N ASP A 35 4.06 1.28 -6.33
CA ASP A 35 3.67 2.65 -6.67
C ASP A 35 2.37 2.69 -7.46
N LYS A 36 2.24 1.78 -8.42
CA LYS A 36 1.04 1.67 -9.25
C LYS A 36 -0.17 1.27 -8.41
N ALA A 37 0.02 0.28 -7.53
CA ALA A 37 -1.03 -0.19 -6.63
C ALA A 37 -1.47 0.92 -5.67
N MET A 38 -0.52 1.66 -5.12
CA MET A 38 -0.80 2.78 -4.23
C MET A 38 -1.62 3.84 -4.93
N LYS A 39 -1.27 4.15 -6.18
CA LYS A 39 -1.99 5.12 -6.98
C LYS A 39 -3.45 4.68 -7.18
N THR A 40 -3.64 3.42 -7.49
CA THR A 40 -4.98 2.84 -7.66
C THR A 40 -5.78 2.91 -6.37
N LEU A 41 -5.17 2.55 -5.25
CA LEU A 41 -5.83 2.56 -3.95
C LEU A 41 -6.19 3.98 -3.50
N LYS A 42 -5.32 4.94 -3.77
CA LYS A 42 -5.60 6.36 -3.49
C LYS A 42 -6.79 6.84 -4.32
N ALA A 43 -6.80 6.50 -5.60
CA ALA A 43 -7.88 6.90 -6.50
C ALA A 43 -9.23 6.34 -6.08
N SER A 44 -9.23 5.11 -5.53
CA SER A 44 -10.46 4.47 -5.05
C SER A 44 -10.78 4.81 -3.59
N ASP A 45 -9.96 5.68 -2.97
CA ASP A 45 -10.15 6.10 -1.59
C ASP A 45 -10.13 4.94 -0.59
N SER A 46 -9.33 3.93 -0.91
CA SER A 46 -9.19 2.73 -0.07
C SER A 46 -8.10 2.86 0.99
N ILE A 47 -7.22 3.83 0.83
CA ILE A 47 -6.14 4.10 1.78
C ILE A 47 -6.05 5.58 2.10
N VAL A 48 -5.46 5.88 3.24
CA VAL A 48 -5.21 7.26 3.65
C VAL A 48 -3.76 7.40 4.08
N SER A 49 -3.26 8.64 4.04
CA SER A 49 -1.90 8.93 4.49
C SER A 49 -1.97 9.70 5.82
N PRO A 50 -1.81 9.00 6.95
CA PRO A 50 -1.83 9.68 8.24
C PRO A 50 -0.57 10.52 8.47
N LYS A 51 0.48 10.20 7.73
CA LYS A 51 1.77 10.83 7.84
C LYS A 51 2.44 10.84 6.49
N MET A 52 3.32 11.80 6.23
CA MET A 52 4.05 11.84 4.98
C MET A 52 4.77 10.53 4.73
N CYS A 53 4.64 9.99 3.53
CA CYS A 53 5.24 8.74 3.08
C CYS A 53 4.71 7.47 3.75
N PHE A 54 3.71 7.58 4.62
CA PHE A 54 3.08 6.42 5.24
C PHE A 54 1.63 6.29 4.79
N TRP A 55 1.18 5.06 4.69
CA TRP A 55 -0.16 4.75 4.19
C TRP A 55 -0.80 3.68 5.05
N GLN A 56 -2.09 3.76 5.22
CA GLN A 56 -2.86 2.75 5.94
C GLN A 56 -4.22 2.57 5.29
N PRO A 57 -4.88 1.42 5.50
CA PRO A 57 -6.23 1.21 4.99
C PRO A 57 -7.18 2.21 5.65
N LYS A 58 -8.11 2.65 4.87
CA LYS A 58 -9.11 3.61 5.36
C LYS A 58 -10.12 2.98 6.30
#